data_28280a627ded2667106f94ef4b8911a2
#
_entry.id   28280a627ded2667106f94ef4b8911a2
#
_cell.length_a   1.000
_cell.length_b   1.000
_cell.length_c   1.000
_cell.angle_alpha   90.00
_cell.angle_beta   90.00
_cell.angle_gamma   90.00
#
_symmetry.space_group_name_H-M   'P 1'
#
loop_
_entity.id
_entity.type
_entity.pdbx_description
1 polymer ?
#
loop_
_entity_poly.entity_id
_entity_poly.type
_entity_poly.pdbx_seq_one_letter_code
_entity_poly.pdbx_strand_id
1 'polypeptide(L)'
;MPSKKLSLSFPTNIDAWKSLNKHYRSELKDSVLAELFKKDPKRAQKFSLDSGDLFLDYSKNHINSKTFKILSQLIKQTNLPDAIESMFSGEDINITEKRPALHVGLRSKISDQVALEKEGVKDIWPTLEKMETFVSQLHEGSIRGVTNKRIKNIVNIGIGGSELGSSMSVNALRGFWQCDYSYFSVSNGDCFEITDLLDEIDIEETIFIVCSKSFSTIETKHNADIAKKAIEDKFGKRAIKKHFAGVSSDHELMTDFGIQKDFQFFISDWVGGRFSLTSAMGLPLACMIGMHNFYKFLEGARVMDLHFRQKEFEKNMPMILAALSILYTNFFDSQSQAIINYHSRLKYFSDYARQLHMESLGKSYRSDDAEARTKTGGAIWGGLGSEGQHSYFQFLHQGKYCIPIDFILPVEVFDNDFNAYNAANCLAQSESLMDGRASEDNYRSFRGNNPSNTILIKNLTPQSLGQLVALYEHKVFSQSIILGINAFDQFGVELGKANARLLTNTLLTSSNYSSKNRSTKNLLSEIKKINKEK
;
A
#
# COMPACT_ATOMS: atom_id res chain seq x y z
N MET A 1 -28.17 -16.51 -9.67
CA MET A 1 -27.47 -17.71 -10.20
C MET A 1 -26.45 -18.13 -9.16
N PRO A 2 -26.24 -19.43 -8.87
CA PRO A 2 -25.20 -19.81 -7.92
C PRO A 2 -23.84 -19.34 -8.47
N SER A 3 -23.04 -18.70 -7.60
CA SER A 3 -21.70 -18.22 -7.90
C SER A 3 -20.90 -19.35 -8.55
N LYS A 4 -20.40 -19.16 -9.77
CA LYS A 4 -19.40 -20.07 -10.33
C LYS A 4 -18.21 -20.04 -9.36
N LYS A 5 -18.05 -21.10 -8.55
CA LYS A 5 -16.83 -21.31 -7.77
C LYS A 5 -15.67 -21.15 -8.76
N LEU A 6 -14.82 -20.15 -8.55
CA LEU A 6 -13.55 -20.03 -9.28
C LEU A 6 -12.84 -21.39 -9.15
N SER A 7 -12.78 -22.14 -10.25
CA SER A 7 -12.04 -23.40 -10.30
C SER A 7 -10.55 -23.10 -10.25
N LEU A 8 -9.99 -23.14 -9.05
CA LEU A 8 -8.60 -22.79 -8.79
C LEU A 8 -7.70 -24.00 -9.09
N SER A 9 -7.28 -24.16 -10.33
CA SER A 9 -6.19 -25.09 -10.65
C SER A 9 -4.89 -24.64 -9.98
N PHE A 10 -4.04 -25.59 -9.55
CA PHE A 10 -2.68 -25.22 -9.13
C PHE A 10 -1.95 -24.52 -10.29
N PRO A 11 -1.33 -23.36 -10.07
CA PRO A 11 -0.60 -22.66 -11.13
C PRO A 11 0.38 -23.57 -11.86
N THR A 12 1.08 -24.44 -11.12
CA THR A 12 2.05 -25.40 -11.67
C THR A 12 1.43 -26.46 -12.60
N ASN A 13 0.14 -26.67 -12.54
CA ASN A 13 -0.59 -27.64 -13.40
C ASN A 13 -1.07 -26.99 -14.70
N ILE A 14 -1.11 -25.68 -14.77
CA ILE A 14 -1.58 -24.90 -15.93
C ILE A 14 -0.56 -25.01 -17.07
N ASP A 15 -1.02 -25.19 -18.30
CA ASP A 15 -0.12 -25.40 -19.46
C ASP A 15 0.73 -24.17 -19.75
N ALA A 16 0.20 -22.96 -19.56
CA ALA A 16 0.99 -21.73 -19.69
C ALA A 16 2.13 -21.68 -18.68
N TRP A 17 1.93 -22.13 -17.44
CA TRP A 17 3.00 -22.21 -16.43
C TRP A 17 4.09 -23.21 -16.82
N LYS A 18 3.70 -24.40 -17.29
CA LYS A 18 4.65 -25.40 -17.79
C LYS A 18 5.44 -24.86 -18.99
N SER A 19 4.76 -24.19 -19.91
CA SER A 19 5.36 -23.54 -21.07
C SER A 19 6.33 -22.44 -20.67
N LEU A 20 5.98 -21.63 -19.66
CA LEU A 20 6.85 -20.59 -19.11
C LEU A 20 8.10 -21.19 -18.46
N ASN A 21 7.94 -22.27 -17.71
CA ASN A 21 9.08 -23.00 -17.10
C ASN A 21 10.01 -23.56 -18.17
N LYS A 22 9.47 -24.18 -19.23
CA LYS A 22 10.27 -24.68 -20.36
C LYS A 22 11.00 -23.52 -21.06
N HIS A 23 10.31 -22.43 -21.32
CA HIS A 23 10.86 -21.25 -21.97
C HIS A 23 11.93 -20.57 -21.10
N TYR A 24 11.71 -20.47 -19.78
CA TYR A 24 12.71 -19.98 -18.86
C TYR A 24 14.01 -20.79 -18.95
N ARG A 25 13.91 -22.12 -18.86
CA ARG A 25 15.10 -23.00 -18.88
C ARG A 25 15.86 -22.97 -20.21
N SER A 26 15.16 -22.79 -21.33
CA SER A 26 15.76 -22.85 -22.67
C SER A 26 16.25 -21.51 -23.20
N GLU A 27 15.67 -20.38 -22.75
CA GLU A 27 15.95 -19.08 -23.37
C GLU A 27 16.17 -17.94 -22.37
N LEU A 28 15.43 -17.91 -21.23
CA LEU A 28 15.46 -16.73 -20.38
C LEU A 28 16.52 -16.78 -19.29
N LYS A 29 16.82 -17.97 -18.77
CA LYS A 29 17.75 -18.16 -17.64
C LYS A 29 19.09 -17.48 -17.86
N ASP A 30 19.63 -17.64 -19.07
CA ASP A 30 20.94 -17.13 -19.45
C ASP A 30 20.86 -15.92 -20.38
N SER A 31 19.68 -15.28 -20.44
CA SER A 31 19.48 -14.09 -21.28
C SER A 31 20.23 -12.88 -20.71
N VAL A 32 20.76 -12.07 -21.61
CA VAL A 32 21.44 -10.81 -21.30
C VAL A 32 20.59 -9.65 -21.81
N LEU A 33 20.17 -8.75 -20.91
CA LEU A 33 19.26 -7.65 -21.23
C LEU A 33 19.81 -6.76 -22.35
N ALA A 34 21.07 -6.37 -22.29
CA ALA A 34 21.71 -5.56 -23.34
C ALA A 34 21.65 -6.25 -24.72
N GLU A 35 21.81 -7.57 -24.79
CA GLU A 35 21.72 -8.33 -26.03
C GLU A 35 20.27 -8.39 -26.58
N LEU A 36 19.26 -8.35 -25.69
CA LEU A 36 17.86 -8.28 -26.12
C LEU A 36 17.56 -6.95 -26.84
N PHE A 37 18.16 -5.83 -26.40
CA PHE A 37 18.05 -4.54 -27.09
C PHE A 37 18.78 -4.52 -28.43
N LYS A 38 19.96 -5.12 -28.54
CA LYS A 38 20.68 -5.25 -29.83
C LYS A 38 19.88 -6.05 -30.84
N LYS A 39 19.19 -7.12 -30.39
CA LYS A 39 18.39 -7.99 -31.27
C LYS A 39 17.05 -7.36 -31.68
N ASP A 40 16.48 -6.47 -30.89
CA ASP A 40 15.19 -5.80 -31.15
C ASP A 40 15.33 -4.29 -30.92
N PRO A 41 15.74 -3.50 -31.93
CA PRO A 41 15.90 -2.04 -31.80
C PRO A 41 14.61 -1.29 -31.43
N LYS A 42 13.44 -1.91 -31.67
CA LYS A 42 12.13 -1.34 -31.30
C LYS A 42 11.65 -1.79 -29.93
N ARG A 43 12.51 -2.46 -29.15
CA ARG A 43 12.16 -3.08 -27.88
C ARG A 43 11.56 -2.09 -26.88
N ALA A 44 12.15 -0.90 -26.73
CA ALA A 44 11.64 0.12 -25.81
C ALA A 44 10.21 0.56 -26.16
N GLN A 45 9.92 0.77 -27.45
CA GLN A 45 8.57 1.13 -27.92
C GLN A 45 7.57 -0.02 -27.78
N LYS A 46 8.02 -1.27 -27.93
CA LYS A 46 7.18 -2.47 -27.88
C LYS A 46 6.80 -2.86 -26.46
N PHE A 47 7.67 -2.59 -25.51
CA PHE A 47 7.48 -2.92 -24.09
C PHE A 47 7.33 -1.66 -23.26
N SER A 48 6.48 -0.76 -23.71
CA SER A 48 6.02 0.43 -23.01
C SER A 48 4.56 0.70 -23.30
N LEU A 49 3.87 1.37 -22.39
CA LEU A 49 2.49 1.79 -22.57
C LEU A 49 2.10 2.97 -21.68
N ASP A 50 1.09 3.73 -22.15
CA ASP A 50 0.49 4.84 -21.43
C ASP A 50 -0.84 4.44 -20.79
N SER A 51 -1.15 5.00 -19.63
CA SER A 51 -2.48 5.01 -19.04
C SER A 51 -2.71 6.28 -18.23
N GLY A 52 -3.52 7.18 -18.74
CA GLY A 52 -3.81 8.45 -18.06
C GLY A 52 -2.55 9.31 -17.88
N ASP A 53 -2.15 9.53 -16.63
CA ASP A 53 -0.97 10.31 -16.28
C ASP A 53 0.29 9.44 -16.06
N LEU A 54 0.19 8.12 -16.25
CA LEU A 54 1.28 7.18 -16.08
C LEU A 54 1.80 6.67 -17.42
N PHE A 55 3.13 6.61 -17.56
CA PHE A 55 3.82 5.90 -18.62
C PHE A 55 4.69 4.81 -18.00
N LEU A 56 4.53 3.57 -18.46
CA LEU A 56 5.30 2.42 -18.02
C LEU A 56 6.28 1.97 -19.11
N ASP A 57 7.57 2.01 -18.83
CA ASP A 57 8.60 1.28 -19.57
C ASP A 57 8.96 0.00 -18.80
N TYR A 58 8.70 -1.15 -19.39
CA TYR A 58 9.09 -2.47 -18.89
C TYR A 58 10.02 -3.20 -19.86
N SER A 59 10.70 -2.46 -20.71
CA SER A 59 11.59 -3.01 -21.73
C SER A 59 12.87 -3.63 -21.15
N LYS A 60 13.30 -3.18 -19.96
CA LYS A 60 14.47 -3.70 -19.26
C LYS A 60 14.15 -4.95 -18.42
N ASN A 61 13.40 -5.89 -19.00
CA ASN A 61 13.03 -7.16 -18.37
C ASN A 61 13.46 -8.36 -19.23
N HIS A 62 13.66 -9.50 -18.62
CA HIS A 62 14.02 -10.76 -19.28
C HIS A 62 12.83 -11.38 -20.02
N ILE A 63 12.30 -10.64 -21.00
CA ILE A 63 11.16 -11.05 -21.81
C ILE A 63 11.43 -10.83 -23.29
N ASN A 64 10.76 -11.61 -24.12
CA ASN A 64 10.65 -11.41 -25.56
C ASN A 64 9.19 -11.64 -26.00
N SER A 65 8.91 -11.56 -27.31
CA SER A 65 7.55 -11.74 -27.81
C SER A 65 6.94 -13.11 -27.49
N LYS A 66 7.76 -14.15 -27.37
CA LYS A 66 7.31 -15.49 -26.99
C LYS A 66 6.95 -15.53 -25.50
N THR A 67 7.80 -14.94 -24.63
CA THR A 67 7.51 -14.78 -23.20
C THR A 67 6.18 -14.08 -23.01
N PHE A 68 5.97 -12.96 -23.71
CA PHE A 68 4.78 -12.13 -23.59
C PHE A 68 3.50 -12.87 -23.99
N LYS A 69 3.58 -13.69 -25.07
CA LYS A 69 2.45 -14.57 -25.45
C LYS A 69 2.14 -15.63 -24.39
N ILE A 70 3.17 -16.22 -23.76
CA ILE A 70 2.96 -17.21 -22.69
C ILE A 70 2.35 -16.56 -21.46
N LEU A 71 2.80 -15.36 -21.08
CA LEU A 71 2.22 -14.60 -19.96
C LEU A 71 0.75 -14.23 -20.24
N SER A 72 0.41 -13.83 -21.47
CA SER A 72 -0.99 -13.61 -21.89
C SER A 72 -1.85 -14.86 -21.74
N GLN A 73 -1.31 -16.03 -22.10
CA GLN A 73 -2.00 -17.32 -21.90
C GLN A 73 -2.16 -17.66 -20.41
N LEU A 74 -1.15 -17.35 -19.58
CA LEU A 74 -1.22 -17.54 -18.13
C LEU A 74 -2.37 -16.74 -17.51
N ILE A 75 -2.49 -15.46 -17.87
CA ILE A 75 -3.59 -14.57 -17.44
C ILE A 75 -4.96 -15.18 -17.78
N LYS A 76 -5.11 -15.69 -19.02
CA LYS A 76 -6.37 -16.31 -19.46
C LYS A 76 -6.66 -17.61 -18.73
N GLN A 77 -5.67 -18.47 -18.59
CA GLN A 77 -5.83 -19.79 -17.95
C GLN A 77 -6.00 -19.73 -16.42
N THR A 78 -5.65 -18.63 -15.79
CA THR A 78 -5.92 -18.38 -14.36
C THR A 78 -7.26 -17.69 -14.11
N ASN A 79 -8.06 -17.46 -15.16
CA ASN A 79 -9.37 -16.80 -15.10
C ASN A 79 -9.31 -15.40 -14.46
N LEU A 80 -8.18 -14.68 -14.61
CA LEU A 80 -8.05 -13.34 -14.05
C LEU A 80 -9.13 -12.37 -14.57
N PRO A 81 -9.51 -12.37 -15.88
CA PRO A 81 -10.61 -11.52 -16.37
C PRO A 81 -11.93 -11.76 -15.65
N ASP A 82 -12.30 -13.02 -15.40
CA ASP A 82 -13.53 -13.36 -14.67
C ASP A 82 -13.44 -12.91 -13.19
N ALA A 83 -12.26 -13.05 -12.57
CA ALA A 83 -12.04 -12.58 -11.20
C ALA A 83 -12.11 -11.05 -11.07
N ILE A 84 -11.69 -10.32 -12.09
CA ILE A 84 -11.87 -8.87 -12.16
C ILE A 84 -13.36 -8.53 -12.19
N GLU A 85 -14.14 -9.15 -13.08
CA GLU A 85 -15.59 -8.91 -13.11
C GLU A 85 -16.28 -9.30 -11.81
N SER A 86 -15.87 -10.40 -11.17
CA SER A 86 -16.35 -10.79 -9.84
C SER A 86 -16.07 -9.74 -8.76
N MET A 87 -14.90 -9.08 -8.79
CA MET A 87 -14.58 -7.98 -7.89
C MET A 87 -15.48 -6.76 -8.14
N PHE A 88 -15.66 -6.36 -9.40
CA PHE A 88 -16.48 -5.20 -9.75
C PHE A 88 -17.98 -5.45 -9.56
N SER A 89 -18.45 -6.68 -9.69
CA SER A 89 -19.84 -7.09 -9.41
C SER A 89 -20.12 -7.31 -7.93
N GLY A 90 -19.10 -7.21 -7.06
CA GLY A 90 -19.24 -7.36 -5.62
C GLY A 90 -19.52 -8.80 -5.19
N GLU A 91 -19.01 -9.79 -5.89
CA GLU A 91 -19.03 -11.18 -5.42
C GLU A 91 -18.11 -11.36 -4.21
N ASP A 92 -18.31 -12.40 -3.43
CA ASP A 92 -17.55 -12.69 -2.21
C ASP A 92 -16.15 -13.23 -2.54
N ILE A 93 -15.33 -12.39 -3.20
CA ILE A 93 -13.96 -12.75 -3.62
C ILE A 93 -12.97 -12.85 -2.45
N ASN A 94 -13.28 -12.30 -1.29
CA ASN A 94 -12.58 -12.57 -0.05
C ASN A 94 -13.13 -13.86 0.56
N ILE A 95 -12.74 -14.97 -0.03
CA ILE A 95 -13.31 -16.29 0.19
C ILE A 95 -13.17 -16.76 1.64
N THR A 96 -12.03 -16.47 2.29
CA THR A 96 -11.73 -16.91 3.65
C THR A 96 -12.57 -16.18 4.70
N GLU A 97 -12.96 -14.94 4.45
CA GLU A 97 -13.83 -14.15 5.31
C GLU A 97 -15.28 -14.08 4.79
N LYS A 98 -15.59 -14.72 3.66
CA LYS A 98 -16.92 -14.85 3.03
C LYS A 98 -17.61 -13.50 2.82
N ARG A 99 -16.91 -12.57 2.22
CA ARG A 99 -17.40 -11.21 1.93
C ARG A 99 -16.77 -10.65 0.65
N PRO A 100 -17.36 -9.64 0.04
CA PRO A 100 -16.74 -8.95 -1.08
C PRO A 100 -15.47 -8.20 -0.65
N ALA A 101 -14.63 -7.84 -1.64
CA ALA A 101 -13.54 -6.88 -1.49
C ALA A 101 -13.74 -5.80 -2.55
N LEU A 102 -14.59 -4.82 -2.22
CA LEU A 102 -15.18 -3.88 -3.18
C LEU A 102 -14.57 -2.47 -3.06
N HIS A 103 -13.26 -2.38 -2.80
CA HIS A 103 -12.56 -1.09 -2.72
C HIS A 103 -12.68 -0.25 -4.01
N VAL A 104 -12.87 -0.87 -5.17
CA VAL A 104 -13.19 -0.17 -6.43
C VAL A 104 -14.52 0.60 -6.36
N GLY A 105 -15.47 0.16 -5.54
CA GLY A 105 -16.75 0.83 -5.32
C GLY A 105 -16.60 2.20 -4.65
N LEU A 106 -15.58 2.38 -3.80
CA LEU A 106 -15.33 3.63 -3.06
C LEU A 106 -15.08 4.84 -3.98
N ARG A 107 -14.68 4.60 -5.22
CA ARG A 107 -14.28 5.61 -6.21
C ARG A 107 -15.02 5.49 -7.53
N SER A 108 -16.04 4.62 -7.57
CA SER A 108 -16.88 4.41 -8.76
C SER A 108 -17.92 5.52 -8.91
N LYS A 109 -18.36 5.73 -10.17
CA LYS A 109 -19.57 6.49 -10.49
C LYS A 109 -20.73 5.53 -10.77
N ILE A 110 -21.96 6.00 -10.67
CA ILE A 110 -23.15 5.21 -10.98
C ILE A 110 -23.06 4.59 -12.38
N SER A 111 -22.47 5.32 -13.34
CA SER A 111 -22.26 4.85 -14.72
C SER A 111 -21.29 3.66 -14.84
N ASP A 112 -20.50 3.35 -13.82
CA ASP A 112 -19.45 2.33 -13.92
C ASP A 112 -19.96 0.92 -13.67
N GLN A 113 -21.24 0.77 -13.30
CA GLN A 113 -21.88 -0.52 -13.03
C GLN A 113 -21.12 -1.37 -12.02
N VAL A 114 -20.63 -0.74 -10.95
CA VAL A 114 -20.06 -1.42 -9.80
C VAL A 114 -21.18 -1.68 -8.81
N ALA A 115 -21.36 -2.88 -8.36
CA ALA A 115 -22.30 -3.45 -7.37
C ALA A 115 -23.08 -2.47 -6.46
N LEU A 116 -23.84 -1.54 -7.04
CA LEU A 116 -24.54 -0.44 -6.35
C LEU A 116 -25.56 -0.91 -5.32
N GLU A 117 -26.07 -2.14 -5.48
CA GLU A 117 -27.08 -2.75 -4.59
C GLU A 117 -26.45 -3.48 -3.38
N LYS A 118 -25.12 -3.61 -3.33
CA LYS A 118 -24.47 -4.26 -2.19
C LYS A 118 -24.57 -3.42 -0.94
N GLU A 119 -24.75 -4.10 0.19
CA GLU A 119 -24.78 -3.48 1.50
C GLU A 119 -23.51 -2.64 1.75
N GLY A 120 -23.71 -1.41 2.22
CA GLY A 120 -22.65 -0.44 2.47
C GLY A 120 -22.15 0.32 1.24
N VAL A 121 -22.46 -0.09 0.00
CA VAL A 121 -22.08 0.70 -1.20
C VAL A 121 -22.90 1.98 -1.31
N LYS A 122 -24.20 1.91 -1.01
CA LYS A 122 -25.08 3.09 -0.98
C LYS A 122 -24.68 4.13 0.07
N ASP A 123 -23.90 3.73 1.09
CA ASP A 123 -23.46 4.62 2.17
C ASP A 123 -22.17 5.39 1.81
N ILE A 124 -21.55 5.08 0.66
CA ILE A 124 -20.32 5.75 0.22
C ILE A 124 -20.56 7.24 -0.02
N TRP A 125 -21.59 7.58 -0.81
CA TRP A 125 -21.87 8.99 -1.14
C TRP A 125 -22.30 9.80 0.09
N PRO A 126 -23.24 9.36 0.94
CA PRO A 126 -23.54 10.05 2.20
C PRO A 126 -22.31 10.24 3.10
N THR A 127 -21.40 9.26 3.12
CA THR A 127 -20.14 9.38 3.86
C THR A 127 -19.23 10.44 3.26
N LEU A 128 -19.09 10.49 1.93
CA LEU A 128 -18.29 11.51 1.23
C LEU A 128 -18.90 12.92 1.43
N GLU A 129 -20.21 13.08 1.35
CA GLU A 129 -20.91 14.35 1.63
C GLU A 129 -20.69 14.81 3.08
N LYS A 130 -20.70 13.87 4.02
CA LYS A 130 -20.40 14.15 5.42
C LYS A 130 -18.94 14.58 5.61
N MET A 131 -18.00 13.91 4.94
CA MET A 131 -16.58 14.32 4.91
C MET A 131 -16.45 15.73 4.32
N GLU A 132 -17.16 16.03 3.23
CA GLU A 132 -17.14 17.35 2.58
C GLU A 132 -17.65 18.44 3.51
N THR A 133 -18.76 18.19 4.22
CA THR A 133 -19.29 19.11 5.23
C THR A 133 -18.26 19.37 6.34
N PHE A 134 -17.66 18.31 6.88
CA PHE A 134 -16.65 18.42 7.93
C PHE A 134 -15.40 19.18 7.47
N VAL A 135 -14.86 18.84 6.30
CA VAL A 135 -13.66 19.47 5.74
C VAL A 135 -13.93 20.95 5.41
N SER A 136 -15.09 21.29 4.85
CA SER A 136 -15.45 22.68 4.57
C SER A 136 -15.55 23.50 5.86
N GLN A 137 -16.25 22.99 6.87
CA GLN A 137 -16.34 23.64 8.18
C GLN A 137 -14.99 23.80 8.87
N LEU A 138 -14.10 22.83 8.71
CA LEU A 138 -12.72 22.90 9.22
C LEU A 138 -11.94 24.02 8.53
N HIS A 139 -11.99 24.10 7.20
CA HIS A 139 -11.27 25.10 6.39
C HIS A 139 -11.81 26.51 6.58
N GLU A 140 -13.13 26.68 6.71
CA GLU A 140 -13.78 27.95 7.02
C GLU A 140 -13.49 28.41 8.46
N GLY A 141 -13.02 27.51 9.33
CA GLY A 141 -12.77 27.78 10.74
C GLY A 141 -14.04 27.80 11.59
N SER A 142 -15.11 27.16 11.12
CA SER A 142 -16.35 26.91 11.90
C SER A 142 -16.14 25.81 12.94
N ILE A 143 -15.32 24.79 12.63
CA ILE A 143 -14.82 23.83 13.61
C ILE A 143 -13.67 24.47 14.38
N ARG A 144 -13.88 24.56 15.71
CA ARG A 144 -12.93 25.19 16.64
C ARG A 144 -12.73 24.33 17.86
N GLY A 145 -11.55 24.45 18.47
CA GLY A 145 -11.26 23.87 19.77
C GLY A 145 -12.20 24.39 20.87
N VAL A 146 -12.11 23.78 22.03
CA VAL A 146 -12.98 24.11 23.17
C VAL A 146 -12.82 25.56 23.65
N THR A 147 -11.65 26.14 23.49
CA THR A 147 -11.32 27.55 23.80
C THR A 147 -11.70 28.53 22.69
N ASN A 148 -12.41 28.06 21.67
CA ASN A 148 -12.79 28.81 20.47
C ASN A 148 -11.60 29.21 19.56
N LYS A 149 -10.41 28.64 19.76
CA LYS A 149 -9.27 28.78 18.84
C LYS A 149 -9.52 28.00 17.55
N ARG A 150 -9.00 28.50 16.43
CA ARG A 150 -9.03 27.80 15.14
C ARG A 150 -8.15 26.55 15.22
N ILE A 151 -8.58 25.46 14.61
CA ILE A 151 -7.75 24.26 14.46
C ILE A 151 -6.61 24.55 13.49
N LYS A 152 -5.39 24.13 13.85
CA LYS A 152 -4.17 24.21 13.03
C LYS A 152 -3.47 22.87 12.89
N ASN A 153 -3.67 21.97 13.86
CA ASN A 153 -3.03 20.67 13.87
C ASN A 153 -4.03 19.56 13.58
N ILE A 154 -3.72 18.74 12.58
CA ILE A 154 -4.44 17.52 12.21
C ILE A 154 -3.59 16.34 12.63
N VAL A 155 -4.04 15.57 13.61
CA VAL A 155 -3.32 14.40 14.13
C VAL A 155 -4.07 13.13 13.75
N ASN A 156 -3.50 12.30 12.89
CA ASN A 156 -4.02 10.97 12.58
C ASN A 156 -3.52 9.95 13.61
N ILE A 157 -4.42 9.32 14.34
CA ILE A 157 -4.09 8.20 15.24
C ILE A 157 -4.60 6.91 14.61
N GLY A 158 -3.69 6.10 14.11
CA GLY A 158 -4.01 4.86 13.39
C GLY A 158 -2.77 4.00 13.20
N ILE A 159 -2.91 2.74 12.79
CA ILE A 159 -1.80 1.85 12.52
C ILE A 159 -2.03 1.04 11.25
N GLY A 160 -0.97 0.68 10.53
CA GLY A 160 -1.03 -0.11 9.31
C GLY A 160 -1.88 0.56 8.22
N GLY A 161 -2.94 -0.10 7.75
CA GLY A 161 -3.81 0.46 6.71
C GLY A 161 -4.59 1.72 7.11
N SER A 162 -4.71 2.00 8.41
CA SER A 162 -5.32 3.23 8.93
C SER A 162 -4.34 4.40 9.04
N GLU A 163 -3.06 4.18 8.70
CA GLU A 163 -2.00 5.18 8.81
C GLU A 163 -1.18 5.31 7.52
N LEU A 164 -0.58 4.21 7.05
CA LEU A 164 0.43 4.23 5.97
C LEU A 164 -0.07 4.90 4.69
N GLY A 165 -1.31 4.63 4.29
CA GLY A 165 -1.91 5.27 3.12
C GLY A 165 -2.08 6.77 3.29
N SER A 166 -2.58 7.21 4.44
CA SER A 166 -2.80 8.63 4.75
C SER A 166 -1.47 9.38 4.85
N SER A 167 -0.50 8.87 5.62
CA SER A 167 0.82 9.51 5.76
C SER A 167 1.56 9.60 4.42
N MET A 168 1.52 8.54 3.62
CA MET A 168 2.09 8.54 2.28
C MET A 168 1.46 9.61 1.40
N SER A 169 0.13 9.65 1.33
CA SER A 169 -0.59 10.54 0.42
C SER A 169 -0.56 12.01 0.87
N VAL A 170 -0.64 12.28 2.16
CA VAL A 170 -0.49 13.63 2.72
C VAL A 170 0.90 14.18 2.40
N ASN A 171 1.96 13.38 2.57
CA ASN A 171 3.31 13.80 2.21
C ASN A 171 3.46 14.00 0.70
N ALA A 172 2.93 13.07 -0.11
CA ALA A 172 3.00 13.14 -1.57
C ALA A 172 2.32 14.39 -2.13
N LEU A 173 1.21 14.79 -1.54
CA LEU A 173 0.39 15.91 -2.00
C LEU A 173 0.61 17.20 -1.19
N ARG A 174 1.76 17.36 -0.56
CA ARG A 174 2.08 18.56 0.24
C ARG A 174 1.92 19.86 -0.56
N GLY A 175 2.14 19.87 -1.87
CA GLY A 175 1.92 21.03 -2.73
C GLY A 175 0.45 21.42 -2.93
N PHE A 176 -0.50 20.58 -2.47
CA PHE A 176 -1.95 20.78 -2.56
C PHE A 176 -2.58 21.05 -1.19
N TRP A 177 -1.78 21.18 -0.12
CA TRP A 177 -2.31 21.47 1.19
C TRP A 177 -3.07 22.80 1.16
N GLN A 178 -4.23 22.76 1.80
CA GLN A 178 -5.07 23.93 1.99
C GLN A 178 -4.81 24.48 3.39
N CYS A 179 -4.83 25.79 3.52
CA CYS A 179 -4.58 26.46 4.80
C CYS A 179 -3.18 26.14 5.41
N ASP A 180 -2.87 26.81 6.50
CA ASP A 180 -1.61 26.61 7.25
C ASP A 180 -1.79 25.51 8.31
N TYR A 181 -2.19 24.30 7.85
CA TYR A 181 -2.28 23.15 8.74
C TYR A 181 -0.94 22.43 8.89
N SER A 182 -0.70 21.92 10.09
CA SER A 182 0.33 20.92 10.37
C SER A 182 -0.32 19.53 10.43
N TYR A 183 0.33 18.55 9.83
CA TYR A 183 -0.10 17.16 9.85
C TYR A 183 0.86 16.31 10.65
N PHE A 184 0.32 15.50 11.54
CA PHE A 184 1.04 14.52 12.35
C PHE A 184 0.38 13.17 12.24
N SER A 185 1.15 12.11 12.37
CA SER A 185 0.67 10.74 12.41
C SER A 185 1.24 10.03 13.63
N VAL A 186 0.41 9.32 14.36
CA VAL A 186 0.78 8.54 15.54
C VAL A 186 0.34 7.10 15.31
N SER A 187 1.29 6.18 15.27
CA SER A 187 1.04 4.79 14.90
C SER A 187 1.65 3.76 15.85
N ASN A 188 2.76 4.05 16.51
CA ASN A 188 3.46 3.07 17.33
C ASN A 188 2.79 2.89 18.71
N GLY A 189 2.92 1.68 19.28
CA GLY A 189 2.29 1.33 20.57
C GLY A 189 3.16 1.58 21.81
N ASP A 190 4.34 2.22 21.67
CA ASP A 190 5.25 2.50 22.80
C ASP A 190 4.93 3.80 23.56
N CYS A 191 3.96 4.56 23.11
CA CYS A 191 3.48 5.84 23.66
C CYS A 191 4.40 7.05 23.44
N PHE A 192 5.66 6.89 23.07
CA PHE A 192 6.57 8.03 22.93
C PHE A 192 6.13 8.97 21.81
N GLU A 193 5.67 8.45 20.67
CA GLU A 193 5.15 9.30 19.57
C GLU A 193 4.04 10.25 20.03
N ILE A 194 3.07 9.76 20.81
CA ILE A 194 1.95 10.58 21.26
C ILE A 194 2.34 11.53 22.38
N THR A 195 3.19 11.10 23.32
CA THR A 195 3.61 11.95 24.44
C THR A 195 4.50 13.10 23.98
N ASP A 196 5.49 12.80 23.14
CA ASP A 196 6.39 13.83 22.57
C ASP A 196 5.60 14.81 21.71
N LEU A 197 4.64 14.31 20.89
CA LEU A 197 3.78 15.17 20.10
C LEU A 197 2.90 16.10 20.96
N LEU A 198 2.34 15.60 22.07
CA LEU A 198 1.51 16.41 22.98
C LEU A 198 2.30 17.53 23.66
N ASP A 199 3.62 17.35 23.83
CA ASP A 199 4.51 18.38 24.36
C ASP A 199 4.89 19.43 23.31
N GLU A 200 4.86 19.06 22.01
CA GLU A 200 5.23 19.96 20.90
C GLU A 200 4.07 20.83 20.40
N ILE A 201 2.82 20.31 20.43
CA ILE A 201 1.67 20.97 19.80
C ILE A 201 0.77 21.70 20.80
N ASP A 202 0.13 22.78 20.35
CA ASP A 202 -0.98 23.36 21.13
C ASP A 202 -2.26 22.52 20.95
N ILE A 203 -2.59 21.72 21.97
CA ILE A 203 -3.77 20.86 21.95
C ILE A 203 -5.09 21.64 21.86
N GLU A 204 -5.10 22.95 22.14
CA GLU A 204 -6.27 23.83 21.94
C GLU A 204 -6.59 24.06 20.47
N GLU A 205 -5.58 23.97 19.60
CA GLU A 205 -5.67 24.16 18.15
C GLU A 205 -5.57 22.82 17.39
N THR A 206 -5.83 21.70 18.08
CA THR A 206 -5.63 20.35 17.53
C THR A 206 -6.92 19.58 17.39
N ILE A 207 -7.09 18.88 16.26
CA ILE A 207 -8.09 17.83 16.08
C ILE A 207 -7.39 16.48 15.89
N PHE A 208 -7.78 15.49 16.68
CA PHE A 208 -7.33 14.12 16.59
C PHE A 208 -8.32 13.29 15.79
N ILE A 209 -7.87 12.64 14.72
CA ILE A 209 -8.68 11.75 13.89
C ILE A 209 -8.29 10.32 14.23
N VAL A 210 -9.14 9.60 14.95
CA VAL A 210 -8.92 8.22 15.34
C VAL A 210 -9.37 7.29 14.22
N CYS A 211 -8.42 6.72 13.50
CA CYS A 211 -8.63 5.84 12.36
C CYS A 211 -8.45 4.38 12.78
N SER A 212 -9.56 3.65 12.95
CA SER A 212 -9.52 2.21 13.25
C SER A 212 -10.80 1.54 12.81
N LYS A 213 -10.71 0.55 11.89
CA LYS A 213 -11.90 -0.13 11.36
C LYS A 213 -12.78 -0.70 12.47
N SER A 214 -12.20 -1.39 13.46
CA SER A 214 -12.92 -2.00 14.59
C SER A 214 -13.02 -1.09 15.82
N PHE A 215 -12.39 0.07 15.80
CA PHE A 215 -12.21 0.98 16.94
C PHE A 215 -11.65 0.33 18.22
N SER A 216 -11.10 -0.88 18.09
CA SER A 216 -10.61 -1.73 19.19
C SER A 216 -9.14 -2.15 19.04
N THR A 217 -8.44 -1.65 18.00
CA THR A 217 -7.00 -1.90 17.82
C THR A 217 -6.24 -1.33 19.02
N ILE A 218 -5.49 -2.19 19.71
CA ILE A 218 -4.88 -1.87 21.03
C ILE A 218 -3.98 -0.64 20.94
N GLU A 219 -3.08 -0.60 19.95
CA GLU A 219 -2.14 0.50 19.75
C GLU A 219 -2.86 1.82 19.50
N THR A 220 -3.82 1.82 18.57
CA THR A 220 -4.63 3.00 18.23
C THR A 220 -5.43 3.48 19.43
N LYS A 221 -6.09 2.54 20.14
CA LYS A 221 -6.90 2.88 21.31
C LYS A 221 -6.04 3.48 22.42
N HIS A 222 -4.88 2.91 22.67
CA HIS A 222 -3.97 3.38 23.70
C HIS A 222 -3.49 4.81 23.45
N ASN A 223 -3.03 5.09 22.23
CA ASN A 223 -2.63 6.45 21.84
C ASN A 223 -3.80 7.45 21.88
N ALA A 224 -5.00 7.02 21.44
CA ALA A 224 -6.20 7.84 21.51
C ALA A 224 -6.62 8.13 22.97
N ASP A 225 -6.50 7.15 23.87
CA ASP A 225 -6.81 7.32 25.29
C ASP A 225 -5.82 8.30 25.98
N ILE A 226 -4.54 8.29 25.60
CA ILE A 226 -3.54 9.26 26.10
C ILE A 226 -3.90 10.67 25.63
N ALA A 227 -4.16 10.86 24.33
CA ALA A 227 -4.58 12.15 23.78
C ALA A 227 -5.90 12.64 24.42
N LYS A 228 -6.86 11.73 24.62
CA LYS A 228 -8.13 12.02 25.28
C LYS A 228 -7.91 12.50 26.71
N LYS A 229 -7.05 11.81 27.46
CA LYS A 229 -6.71 12.19 28.84
C LYS A 229 -6.08 13.58 28.88
N ALA A 230 -5.15 13.90 27.99
CA ALA A 230 -4.53 15.23 27.94
C ALA A 230 -5.58 16.35 27.71
N ILE A 231 -6.57 16.12 26.83
CA ILE A 231 -7.67 17.05 26.61
C ILE A 231 -8.60 17.12 27.85
N GLU A 232 -8.93 15.97 28.46
CA GLU A 232 -9.81 15.92 29.64
C GLU A 232 -9.19 16.62 30.86
N ASP A 233 -7.90 16.39 31.11
CA ASP A 233 -7.17 16.97 32.24
C ASP A 233 -7.08 18.50 32.12
N LYS A 234 -6.91 19.03 30.90
CA LYS A 234 -6.80 20.49 30.66
C LYS A 234 -8.15 21.20 30.56
N PHE A 235 -9.15 20.58 29.92
CA PHE A 235 -10.39 21.26 29.53
C PHE A 235 -11.68 20.59 30.01
N GLY A 236 -11.58 19.42 30.63
CA GLY A 236 -12.72 18.62 31.06
C GLY A 236 -13.34 17.78 29.96
N LYS A 237 -14.15 16.80 30.36
CA LYS A 237 -14.73 15.76 29.45
C LYS A 237 -15.53 16.30 28.25
N ARG A 238 -16.17 17.47 28.41
CA ARG A 238 -16.97 18.06 27.32
C ARG A 238 -16.13 18.52 26.12
N ALA A 239 -14.82 18.72 26.32
CA ALA A 239 -13.89 19.14 25.28
C ALA A 239 -13.68 18.06 24.21
N ILE A 240 -13.83 16.77 24.54
CA ILE A 240 -13.65 15.65 23.62
C ILE A 240 -14.44 15.83 22.33
N LYS A 241 -15.70 16.29 22.42
CA LYS A 241 -16.57 16.55 21.26
C LYS A 241 -16.02 17.57 20.25
N LYS A 242 -15.07 18.42 20.68
CA LYS A 242 -14.48 19.48 19.86
C LYS A 242 -13.13 19.10 19.26
N HIS A 243 -12.47 18.09 19.84
CA HIS A 243 -11.09 17.76 19.54
C HIS A 243 -10.90 16.37 18.92
N PHE A 244 -11.99 15.56 18.80
CA PHE A 244 -11.89 14.21 18.24
C PHE A 244 -12.90 13.99 17.12
N ALA A 245 -12.40 13.39 16.03
CA ALA A 245 -13.16 12.75 14.97
C ALA A 245 -12.79 11.26 14.91
N GLY A 246 -13.65 10.42 14.35
CA GLY A 246 -13.42 8.99 14.29
C GLY A 246 -13.82 8.39 12.95
N VAL A 247 -13.03 7.42 12.49
CA VAL A 247 -13.31 6.61 11.31
C VAL A 247 -13.36 5.14 11.73
N SER A 248 -14.54 4.52 11.64
CA SER A 248 -14.76 3.13 12.06
C SER A 248 -15.98 2.51 11.40
N SER A 249 -16.09 1.18 11.44
CA SER A 249 -17.35 0.46 11.21
C SER A 249 -18.24 0.38 12.46
N ASP A 250 -17.73 0.79 13.64
CA ASP A 250 -18.40 0.70 14.93
C ASP A 250 -18.75 2.10 15.47
N HIS A 251 -20.00 2.51 15.25
CA HIS A 251 -20.52 3.79 15.73
C HIS A 251 -20.70 3.84 17.25
N GLU A 252 -20.99 2.71 17.90
CA GLU A 252 -21.22 2.66 19.33
C GLU A 252 -19.91 2.93 20.08
N LEU A 253 -18.83 2.26 19.69
CA LEU A 253 -17.51 2.49 20.29
C LEU A 253 -17.00 3.93 20.08
N MET A 254 -17.27 4.54 18.91
CA MET A 254 -16.93 5.96 18.69
C MET A 254 -17.75 6.88 19.62
N THR A 255 -19.03 6.57 19.82
CA THR A 255 -19.92 7.33 20.73
C THR A 255 -19.48 7.18 22.18
N ASP A 256 -19.16 5.98 22.64
CA ASP A 256 -18.65 5.68 23.98
C ASP A 256 -17.32 6.36 24.26
N PHE A 257 -16.47 6.49 23.24
CA PHE A 257 -15.25 7.27 23.32
C PHE A 257 -15.52 8.76 23.54
N GLY A 258 -16.68 9.27 23.14
CA GLY A 258 -17.13 10.66 23.29
C GLY A 258 -17.11 11.47 21.99
N ILE A 259 -16.91 10.84 20.84
CA ILE A 259 -16.95 11.51 19.54
C ILE A 259 -18.40 11.81 19.17
N GLN A 260 -18.68 13.07 18.83
CA GLN A 260 -20.03 13.48 18.42
C GLN A 260 -20.41 12.89 17.06
N LYS A 261 -21.71 12.65 16.84
CA LYS A 261 -22.20 11.95 15.64
C LYS A 261 -21.74 12.59 14.32
N ASP A 262 -21.68 13.92 14.25
CA ASP A 262 -21.29 14.64 13.05
C ASP A 262 -19.80 14.44 12.69
N PHE A 263 -18.97 14.01 13.66
CA PHE A 263 -17.54 13.74 13.51
C PHE A 263 -17.22 12.24 13.45
N GLN A 264 -18.23 11.38 13.29
CA GLN A 264 -18.06 9.93 13.10
C GLN A 264 -18.23 9.59 11.62
N PHE A 265 -17.26 8.94 11.02
CA PHE A 265 -17.25 8.56 9.61
C PHE A 265 -17.23 7.05 9.47
N PHE A 266 -18.15 6.53 8.67
CA PHE A 266 -18.36 5.09 8.52
C PHE A 266 -17.41 4.49 7.49
N ILE A 267 -16.92 3.28 7.76
CA ILE A 267 -16.21 2.42 6.81
C ILE A 267 -16.85 1.05 6.79
N SER A 268 -17.18 0.56 5.59
CA SER A 268 -17.80 -0.74 5.41
C SER A 268 -16.84 -1.90 5.66
N ASP A 269 -17.37 -3.02 6.13
CA ASP A 269 -16.59 -4.23 6.45
C ASP A 269 -15.90 -4.88 5.27
N TRP A 270 -16.43 -4.70 4.07
CA TRP A 270 -15.81 -5.19 2.84
C TRP A 270 -14.57 -4.38 2.40
N VAL A 271 -14.23 -3.28 3.06
CA VAL A 271 -12.99 -2.54 2.82
C VAL A 271 -11.86 -3.16 3.64
N GLY A 272 -10.89 -3.74 2.97
CA GLY A 272 -9.64 -4.21 3.60
C GLY A 272 -8.78 -3.01 4.07
N GLY A 273 -8.10 -3.12 5.23
CA GLY A 273 -7.31 -2.01 5.79
C GLY A 273 -6.29 -1.42 4.81
N ARG A 274 -5.48 -2.23 4.16
CA ARG A 274 -4.47 -1.80 3.17
C ARG A 274 -5.03 -1.30 1.84
N PHE A 275 -6.34 -1.47 1.62
CA PHE A 275 -7.10 -0.97 0.46
C PHE A 275 -8.04 0.18 0.83
N SER A 276 -7.88 0.78 2.03
CA SER A 276 -8.88 1.69 2.60
C SER A 276 -8.64 3.17 2.32
N LEU A 277 -7.51 3.56 1.73
CA LEU A 277 -7.15 4.97 1.53
C LEU A 277 -8.21 5.78 0.76
N THR A 278 -8.93 5.16 -0.16
CA THR A 278 -10.02 5.79 -0.92
C THR A 278 -11.37 5.80 -0.20
N SER A 279 -11.46 5.29 1.03
CA SER A 279 -12.64 5.36 1.91
C SER A 279 -12.56 6.54 2.86
N ALA A 280 -13.42 6.55 3.89
CA ALA A 280 -13.34 7.49 5.00
C ALA A 280 -11.98 7.46 5.74
N MET A 281 -11.18 6.37 5.63
CA MET A 281 -9.80 6.35 6.13
C MET A 281 -8.89 7.40 5.46
N GLY A 282 -9.30 7.95 4.32
CA GLY A 282 -8.65 9.10 3.68
C GLY A 282 -9.06 10.46 4.25
N LEU A 283 -9.86 10.52 5.32
CA LEU A 283 -10.27 11.78 5.95
C LEU A 283 -9.07 12.68 6.33
N PRO A 284 -7.97 12.17 6.91
CA PRO A 284 -6.80 12.99 7.18
C PRO A 284 -6.23 13.64 5.90
N LEU A 285 -6.16 12.88 4.79
CA LEU A 285 -5.77 13.43 3.50
C LEU A 285 -6.75 14.51 3.03
N ALA A 286 -8.06 14.24 3.09
CA ALA A 286 -9.10 15.19 2.68
C ALA A 286 -9.01 16.49 3.49
N CYS A 287 -8.73 16.41 4.80
CA CYS A 287 -8.51 17.59 5.64
C CYS A 287 -7.33 18.45 5.16
N MET A 288 -6.25 17.82 4.70
CA MET A 288 -5.05 18.53 4.27
C MET A 288 -5.18 19.14 2.88
N ILE A 289 -5.76 18.42 1.91
CA ILE A 289 -5.80 18.87 0.50
C ILE A 289 -7.17 19.43 0.05
N GLY A 290 -8.19 19.36 0.90
CA GLY A 290 -9.58 19.73 0.58
C GLY A 290 -10.31 18.68 -0.25
N MET A 291 -11.64 18.66 -0.15
CA MET A 291 -12.46 17.64 -0.83
C MET A 291 -12.37 17.70 -2.36
N HIS A 292 -12.22 18.89 -2.94
CA HIS A 292 -12.04 19.01 -4.39
C HIS A 292 -10.82 18.21 -4.89
N ASN A 293 -9.70 18.28 -4.19
CA ASN A 293 -8.50 17.51 -4.53
C ASN A 293 -8.63 16.03 -4.13
N PHE A 294 -9.36 15.73 -3.06
CA PHE A 294 -9.67 14.35 -2.68
C PHE A 294 -10.53 13.67 -3.76
N TYR A 295 -11.55 14.35 -4.31
CA TYR A 295 -12.32 13.82 -5.45
C TYR A 295 -11.46 13.61 -6.70
N LYS A 296 -10.46 14.47 -6.98
CA LYS A 296 -9.48 14.23 -8.05
C LYS A 296 -8.63 12.98 -7.79
N PHE A 297 -8.25 12.75 -6.54
CA PHE A 297 -7.53 11.54 -6.15
C PHE A 297 -8.39 10.29 -6.38
N LEU A 298 -9.66 10.30 -5.99
CA LEU A 298 -10.60 9.21 -6.28
C LEU A 298 -10.80 9.00 -7.78
N GLU A 299 -10.95 10.07 -8.56
CA GLU A 299 -11.09 9.99 -10.03
C GLU A 299 -9.83 9.40 -10.68
N GLY A 300 -8.64 9.75 -10.19
CA GLY A 300 -7.40 9.13 -10.66
C GLY A 300 -7.38 7.62 -10.44
N ALA A 301 -7.75 7.18 -9.25
CA ALA A 301 -7.85 5.75 -8.94
C ALA A 301 -8.90 5.06 -9.83
N ARG A 302 -10.04 5.70 -10.05
CA ARG A 302 -11.07 5.21 -10.97
C ARG A 302 -10.59 5.07 -12.41
N VAL A 303 -9.78 6.01 -12.91
CA VAL A 303 -9.19 5.89 -14.26
C VAL A 303 -8.39 4.60 -14.40
N MET A 304 -7.61 4.24 -13.38
CA MET A 304 -6.85 2.99 -13.37
C MET A 304 -7.76 1.76 -13.18
N ASP A 305 -8.86 1.86 -12.43
CA ASP A 305 -9.88 0.79 -12.31
C ASP A 305 -10.46 0.45 -13.70
N LEU A 306 -10.87 1.47 -14.46
CA LEU A 306 -11.41 1.28 -15.80
C LEU A 306 -10.35 0.73 -16.77
N HIS A 307 -9.11 1.21 -16.67
CA HIS A 307 -7.99 0.66 -17.42
C HIS A 307 -7.80 -0.82 -17.11
N PHE A 308 -7.79 -1.21 -15.84
CA PHE A 308 -7.63 -2.58 -15.40
C PHE A 308 -8.75 -3.50 -15.86
N ARG A 309 -10.01 -3.04 -15.75
CA ARG A 309 -11.20 -3.81 -16.13
C ARG A 309 -11.34 -3.97 -17.65
N GLN A 310 -11.02 -2.93 -18.43
CA GLN A 310 -11.39 -2.85 -19.86
C GLN A 310 -10.27 -3.26 -20.82
N LYS A 311 -9.00 -3.24 -20.38
CA LYS A 311 -7.86 -3.50 -21.28
C LYS A 311 -7.44 -4.96 -21.23
N GLU A 312 -7.19 -5.51 -22.41
CA GLU A 312 -6.54 -6.82 -22.55
C GLU A 312 -5.11 -6.78 -22.00
N PHE A 313 -4.56 -7.95 -21.65
CA PHE A 313 -3.25 -8.10 -21.02
C PHE A 313 -2.15 -7.22 -21.65
N GLU A 314 -2.08 -7.23 -23.00
CA GLU A 314 -1.04 -6.54 -23.77
C GLU A 314 -1.04 -5.00 -23.59
N LYS A 315 -2.13 -4.46 -23.07
CA LYS A 315 -2.35 -3.02 -22.84
C LYS A 315 -2.77 -2.72 -21.39
N ASN A 316 -2.49 -3.63 -20.46
CA ASN A 316 -2.95 -3.56 -19.07
C ASN A 316 -1.77 -3.48 -18.11
N MET A 317 -1.49 -2.28 -17.60
CA MET A 317 -0.33 -2.03 -16.72
C MET A 317 -0.30 -2.94 -15.48
N PRO A 318 -1.39 -3.03 -14.68
CA PRO A 318 -1.42 -3.89 -13.49
C PRO A 318 -1.14 -5.36 -13.82
N MET A 319 -1.75 -5.90 -14.86
CA MET A 319 -1.56 -7.31 -15.25
C MET A 319 -0.12 -7.58 -15.71
N ILE A 320 0.49 -6.65 -16.47
CA ILE A 320 1.87 -6.77 -16.93
C ILE A 320 2.82 -6.77 -15.73
N LEU A 321 2.70 -5.80 -14.82
CA LEU A 321 3.54 -5.73 -13.63
C LEU A 321 3.36 -6.97 -12.73
N ALA A 322 2.14 -7.49 -12.60
CA ALA A 322 1.86 -8.72 -11.86
C ALA A 322 2.55 -9.93 -12.50
N ALA A 323 2.42 -10.09 -13.81
CA ALA A 323 3.02 -11.20 -14.56
C ALA A 323 4.56 -11.18 -14.50
N LEU A 324 5.17 -9.99 -14.59
CA LEU A 324 6.62 -9.80 -14.41
C LEU A 324 7.07 -10.16 -12.99
N SER A 325 6.35 -9.71 -11.97
CA SER A 325 6.66 -10.08 -10.57
C SER A 325 6.61 -11.60 -10.37
N ILE A 326 5.61 -12.28 -10.94
CA ILE A 326 5.50 -13.75 -10.87
C ILE A 326 6.65 -14.43 -11.63
N LEU A 327 7.03 -13.92 -12.79
CA LEU A 327 8.18 -14.41 -13.55
C LEU A 327 9.46 -14.38 -12.69
N TYR A 328 9.74 -13.24 -12.05
CA TYR A 328 10.95 -13.12 -11.24
C TYR A 328 10.89 -13.94 -9.96
N THR A 329 9.79 -13.93 -9.25
CA THR A 329 9.66 -14.66 -7.97
C THR A 329 9.74 -16.17 -8.17
N ASN A 330 9.10 -16.71 -9.21
CA ASN A 330 8.93 -18.16 -9.36
C ASN A 330 9.93 -18.82 -10.32
N PHE A 331 10.56 -18.08 -11.22
CA PHE A 331 11.48 -18.64 -12.20
C PHE A 331 12.92 -18.11 -12.04
N PHE A 332 13.11 -16.82 -11.77
CA PHE A 332 14.43 -16.25 -11.50
C PHE A 332 14.82 -16.29 -10.02
N ASP A 333 14.00 -16.90 -9.16
CA ASP A 333 14.27 -17.08 -7.73
C ASP A 333 14.44 -15.77 -6.95
N SER A 334 13.81 -14.68 -7.42
CA SER A 334 13.85 -13.41 -6.72
C SER A 334 12.99 -13.45 -5.47
N GLN A 335 13.58 -13.20 -4.31
CA GLN A 335 12.89 -13.19 -3.01
C GLN A 335 12.43 -11.79 -2.58
N SER A 336 12.79 -10.77 -3.35
CA SER A 336 12.41 -9.39 -3.06
C SER A 336 12.30 -8.56 -4.34
N GLN A 337 11.58 -7.46 -4.24
CA GLN A 337 11.48 -6.42 -5.26
C GLN A 337 11.73 -5.07 -4.61
N ALA A 338 12.52 -4.20 -5.25
CA ALA A 338 12.72 -2.84 -4.78
C ALA A 338 11.75 -1.88 -5.47
N ILE A 339 11.26 -0.88 -4.72
CA ILE A 339 10.50 0.27 -5.24
C ILE A 339 11.29 1.52 -4.90
N ILE A 340 11.81 2.20 -5.92
CA ILE A 340 12.75 3.31 -5.77
C ILE A 340 12.15 4.57 -6.37
N ASN A 341 11.88 5.54 -5.51
CA ASN A 341 11.16 6.77 -5.86
C ASN A 341 12.15 7.92 -6.09
N TYR A 342 12.11 8.53 -7.26
CA TYR A 342 12.94 9.70 -7.57
C TYR A 342 12.17 11.02 -7.41
N HIS A 343 11.49 11.13 -6.25
CA HIS A 343 10.83 12.36 -5.81
C HIS A 343 10.64 12.34 -4.29
N SER A 344 11.12 13.38 -3.59
CA SER A 344 11.12 13.45 -2.12
C SER A 344 9.73 13.34 -1.50
N ARG A 345 8.69 13.84 -2.17
CA ARG A 345 7.30 13.71 -1.74
C ARG A 345 6.77 12.27 -1.78
N LEU A 346 7.39 11.37 -2.54
CA LEU A 346 7.05 9.95 -2.57
C LEU A 346 7.85 9.11 -1.56
N LYS A 347 8.50 9.74 -0.58
CA LYS A 347 9.35 9.07 0.44
C LYS A 347 8.67 7.85 1.06
N TYR A 348 7.39 7.94 1.41
CA TYR A 348 6.65 6.87 2.10
C TYR A 348 5.91 5.92 1.16
N PHE A 349 6.04 6.07 -0.17
CA PHE A 349 5.32 5.20 -1.11
C PHE A 349 5.79 3.74 -1.01
N SER A 350 7.08 3.50 -0.83
CA SER A 350 7.63 2.14 -0.68
C SER A 350 7.11 1.46 0.60
N ASP A 351 6.89 2.20 1.69
CA ASP A 351 6.34 1.68 2.93
C ASP A 351 4.86 1.31 2.80
N TYR A 352 4.07 2.15 2.13
CA TYR A 352 2.68 1.85 1.76
C TYR A 352 2.60 0.60 0.88
N ALA A 353 3.39 0.54 -0.19
CA ALA A 353 3.41 -0.59 -1.12
C ALA A 353 3.90 -1.88 -0.46
N ARG A 354 4.80 -1.79 0.54
CA ARG A 354 5.28 -2.92 1.34
C ARG A 354 4.13 -3.60 2.07
N GLN A 355 3.28 -2.84 2.80
CA GLN A 355 2.12 -3.43 3.46
C GLN A 355 1.16 -4.01 2.43
N LEU A 356 0.80 -3.24 1.41
CA LEU A 356 -0.12 -3.67 0.36
C LEU A 356 0.28 -5.00 -0.26
N HIS A 357 1.57 -5.17 -0.60
CA HIS A 357 2.08 -6.38 -1.25
C HIS A 357 2.29 -7.53 -0.27
N MET A 358 3.06 -7.30 0.81
CA MET A 358 3.50 -8.40 1.68
C MET A 358 2.35 -8.99 2.50
N GLU A 359 1.44 -8.18 2.99
CA GLU A 359 0.27 -8.64 3.74
C GLU A 359 -0.75 -9.35 2.84
N SER A 360 -0.87 -8.93 1.58
CA SER A 360 -1.77 -9.58 0.62
C SER A 360 -1.21 -10.89 0.07
N LEU A 361 0.08 -10.97 -0.22
CA LEU A 361 0.69 -12.08 -0.94
C LEU A 361 1.53 -13.02 -0.06
N GLY A 362 1.84 -12.64 1.17
CA GLY A 362 2.58 -13.50 2.12
C GLY A 362 1.71 -14.63 2.67
N LYS A 363 1.34 -15.60 1.82
CA LYS A 363 0.42 -16.69 2.14
C LYS A 363 1.07 -18.05 1.92
N SER A 364 0.82 -18.98 2.84
CA SER A 364 1.25 -20.38 2.72
C SER A 364 0.18 -21.27 2.09
N TYR A 365 -1.08 -20.84 2.14
CA TYR A 365 -2.23 -21.60 1.67
C TYR A 365 -2.98 -20.84 0.58
N ARG A 366 -3.56 -21.61 -0.31
CA ARG A 366 -4.44 -21.14 -1.39
C ARG A 366 -5.85 -20.87 -0.87
N SER A 367 -6.64 -20.19 -1.69
CA SER A 367 -8.05 -19.92 -1.39
C SER A 367 -8.93 -21.18 -1.28
N ASP A 368 -8.46 -22.33 -1.78
CA ASP A 368 -9.10 -23.64 -1.68
C ASP A 368 -8.56 -24.49 -0.52
N ASP A 369 -7.87 -23.87 0.44
CA ASP A 369 -7.25 -24.50 1.63
C ASP A 369 -6.10 -25.48 1.32
N ALA A 370 -5.64 -25.56 0.09
CA ALA A 370 -4.46 -26.35 -0.27
C ALA A 370 -3.17 -25.56 -0.04
N GLU A 371 -2.11 -26.24 0.36
CA GLU A 371 -0.78 -25.61 0.50
C GLU A 371 -0.29 -25.08 -0.86
N ALA A 372 0.22 -23.85 -0.88
CA ALA A 372 0.75 -23.24 -2.09
C ALA A 372 2.04 -23.94 -2.54
N ARG A 373 2.07 -24.39 -3.80
CA ARG A 373 3.25 -25.03 -4.42
C ARG A 373 4.18 -24.03 -5.13
N THR A 374 3.84 -22.76 -5.06
CA THR A 374 4.58 -21.65 -5.67
C THR A 374 5.04 -20.70 -4.59
N LYS A 375 6.07 -19.90 -4.88
CA LYS A 375 6.40 -18.73 -4.06
C LYS A 375 5.30 -17.70 -4.25
N THR A 376 4.71 -17.21 -3.18
CA THR A 376 3.51 -16.38 -3.24
C THR A 376 3.85 -14.90 -3.30
N GLY A 377 4.67 -14.38 -2.43
CA GLY A 377 5.12 -13.00 -2.44
C GLY A 377 6.56 -12.86 -1.96
N GLY A 378 7.27 -11.87 -2.50
CA GLY A 378 8.60 -11.49 -2.04
C GLY A 378 8.55 -10.29 -1.10
N ALA A 379 9.67 -9.97 -0.45
CA ALA A 379 9.79 -8.76 0.34
C ALA A 379 9.79 -7.52 -0.56
N ILE A 380 9.02 -6.50 -0.19
CA ILE A 380 9.10 -5.17 -0.80
C ILE A 380 9.94 -4.25 0.09
N TRP A 381 10.89 -3.56 -0.51
CA TRP A 381 11.75 -2.58 0.14
C TRP A 381 12.14 -1.48 -0.84
N GLY A 382 12.85 -0.48 -0.38
CA GLY A 382 13.28 0.64 -1.20
C GLY A 382 13.17 1.97 -0.45
N GLY A 383 12.85 3.02 -1.18
CA GLY A 383 12.77 4.38 -0.67
C GLY A 383 13.19 5.41 -1.71
N LEU A 384 13.77 6.53 -1.29
CA LEU A 384 14.24 7.57 -2.20
C LEU A 384 15.51 7.14 -2.94
N GLY A 385 15.53 7.34 -4.26
CA GLY A 385 16.63 6.92 -5.14
C GLY A 385 17.97 7.56 -4.79
N SER A 386 18.00 8.87 -4.59
CA SER A 386 19.23 9.59 -4.23
C SER A 386 19.79 9.13 -2.87
N GLU A 387 18.94 8.96 -1.85
CA GLU A 387 19.35 8.41 -0.55
C GLU A 387 19.79 6.95 -0.69
N GLY A 388 19.11 6.16 -1.54
CA GLY A 388 19.44 4.77 -1.85
C GLY A 388 20.85 4.59 -2.41
N GLN A 389 21.31 5.54 -3.26
CA GLN A 389 22.68 5.51 -3.81
C GLN A 389 23.76 5.57 -2.72
N HIS A 390 23.45 6.18 -1.58
CA HIS A 390 24.32 6.27 -0.42
C HIS A 390 24.08 5.18 0.64
N SER A 391 23.25 4.16 0.33
CA SER A 391 22.94 3.07 1.28
C SER A 391 22.95 1.69 0.63
N TYR A 392 22.04 1.37 -0.27
CA TYR A 392 21.84 0.01 -0.76
C TYR A 392 22.16 -0.19 -2.26
N PHE A 393 22.49 0.83 -3.05
CA PHE A 393 22.84 0.65 -4.46
C PHE A 393 24.13 -0.15 -4.65
N GLN A 394 25.05 -0.11 -3.71
CA GLN A 394 26.21 -1.01 -3.70
C GLN A 394 25.78 -2.48 -3.81
N PHE A 395 24.75 -2.86 -3.04
CA PHE A 395 24.18 -4.21 -3.07
C PHE A 395 23.48 -4.53 -4.40
N LEU A 396 22.74 -3.55 -4.96
CA LEU A 396 22.06 -3.73 -6.26
C LEU A 396 23.05 -3.92 -7.41
N HIS A 397 24.19 -3.20 -7.40
CA HIS A 397 25.17 -3.27 -8.47
C HIS A 397 26.13 -4.46 -8.38
N GLN A 398 26.58 -4.84 -7.18
CA GLN A 398 27.61 -5.86 -6.99
C GLN A 398 27.14 -7.10 -6.21
N GLY A 399 25.95 -7.07 -5.61
CA GLY A 399 25.34 -8.26 -5.01
C GLY A 399 25.00 -9.32 -6.06
N LYS A 400 24.95 -10.60 -5.63
CA LYS A 400 24.73 -11.75 -6.52
C LYS A 400 23.26 -12.13 -6.70
N TYR A 401 22.34 -11.24 -6.34
CA TYR A 401 20.89 -11.49 -6.38
C TYR A 401 20.25 -10.82 -7.60
N CYS A 402 19.23 -11.46 -8.16
CA CYS A 402 18.33 -10.83 -9.12
C CYS A 402 17.26 -10.10 -8.34
N ILE A 403 17.25 -8.78 -8.38
CA ILE A 403 16.27 -7.94 -7.68
C ILE A 403 15.54 -7.07 -8.69
N PRO A 404 14.31 -7.41 -9.07
CA PRO A 404 13.49 -6.55 -9.92
C PRO A 404 13.25 -5.19 -9.23
N ILE A 405 13.30 -4.12 -10.01
CA ILE A 405 13.16 -2.77 -9.50
C ILE A 405 12.04 -2.06 -10.23
N ASP A 406 11.14 -1.41 -9.48
CA ASP A 406 10.22 -0.41 -10.01
C ASP A 406 10.81 0.98 -9.69
N PHE A 407 11.34 1.67 -10.69
CA PHE A 407 11.72 3.08 -10.59
C PHE A 407 10.47 3.95 -10.82
N ILE A 408 10.19 4.88 -9.90
CA ILE A 408 9.06 5.80 -10.01
C ILE A 408 9.60 7.23 -10.09
N LEU A 409 9.30 7.90 -11.19
CA LEU A 409 9.80 9.24 -11.49
C LEU A 409 8.65 10.17 -11.92
N PRO A 410 8.15 11.03 -11.04
CA PRO A 410 7.38 12.22 -11.47
C PRO A 410 8.26 13.14 -12.32
N VAL A 411 7.73 13.53 -13.48
CA VAL A 411 8.43 14.40 -14.42
C VAL A 411 8.05 15.85 -14.11
N GLU A 412 8.78 16.45 -13.18
CA GLU A 412 8.62 17.87 -12.87
C GLU A 412 9.22 18.76 -13.97
N VAL A 413 8.77 20.00 -14.04
CA VAL A 413 9.36 20.95 -14.97
C VAL A 413 10.85 21.14 -14.65
N PHE A 414 11.69 21.05 -15.67
CA PHE A 414 13.14 21.28 -15.54
C PHE A 414 13.45 22.77 -15.56
N ASP A 415 12.95 23.48 -14.55
CA ASP A 415 13.21 24.90 -14.31
C ASP A 415 14.54 25.14 -13.59
N ASN A 416 15.21 24.07 -13.16
CA ASN A 416 16.51 24.10 -12.53
C ASN A 416 17.30 22.80 -12.81
N ASP A 417 18.62 22.89 -12.65
CA ASP A 417 19.55 21.79 -12.91
C ASP A 417 19.33 20.57 -11.97
N PHE A 418 18.78 20.79 -10.76
CA PHE A 418 18.57 19.72 -9.78
C PHE A 418 17.44 18.78 -10.18
N ASN A 419 16.34 19.27 -10.74
CA ASN A 419 15.26 18.42 -11.24
C ASN A 419 15.73 17.58 -12.42
N ALA A 420 16.48 18.18 -13.36
CA ALA A 420 17.09 17.46 -14.47
C ALA A 420 18.10 16.41 -13.98
N TYR A 421 18.96 16.76 -13.00
CA TYR A 421 19.95 15.86 -12.42
C TYR A 421 19.29 14.67 -11.71
N ASN A 422 18.21 14.89 -10.97
CA ASN A 422 17.46 13.82 -10.30
C ASN A 422 16.84 12.85 -11.30
N ALA A 423 16.23 13.34 -12.38
CA ALA A 423 15.70 12.52 -13.46
C ALA A 423 16.82 11.74 -14.17
N ALA A 424 17.95 12.40 -14.46
CA ALA A 424 19.13 11.78 -15.06
C ALA A 424 19.67 10.65 -14.17
N ASN A 425 19.72 10.82 -12.85
CA ASN A 425 20.12 9.77 -11.91
C ASN A 425 19.20 8.55 -12.00
N CYS A 426 17.88 8.74 -12.05
CA CYS A 426 16.93 7.64 -12.21
C CYS A 426 17.24 6.80 -13.46
N LEU A 427 17.41 7.47 -14.60
CA LEU A 427 17.69 6.84 -15.87
C LEU A 427 19.08 6.17 -15.88
N ALA A 428 20.10 6.86 -15.38
CA ALA A 428 21.46 6.35 -15.31
C ALA A 428 21.57 5.10 -14.41
N GLN A 429 20.87 5.07 -13.28
CA GLN A 429 20.85 3.89 -12.41
C GLN A 429 20.13 2.71 -13.09
N SER A 430 19.02 2.95 -13.74
CA SER A 430 18.28 1.94 -14.50
C SER A 430 19.12 1.36 -15.64
N GLU A 431 19.87 2.19 -16.37
CA GLU A 431 20.78 1.79 -17.45
C GLU A 431 21.98 1.01 -16.90
N SER A 432 22.66 1.56 -15.89
CA SER A 432 23.86 0.94 -15.31
C SER A 432 23.56 -0.42 -14.67
N LEU A 433 22.41 -0.61 -14.07
CA LEU A 433 21.96 -1.89 -13.51
C LEU A 433 21.66 -2.92 -14.61
N MET A 434 21.22 -2.47 -15.79
CA MET A 434 21.02 -3.33 -16.96
C MET A 434 22.35 -3.70 -17.61
N ASP A 435 23.18 -2.71 -17.93
CA ASP A 435 24.39 -2.91 -18.75
C ASP A 435 25.56 -3.46 -17.96
N GLY A 436 25.73 -3.02 -16.72
CA GLY A 436 26.93 -3.31 -15.94
C GLY A 436 28.18 -2.67 -16.54
N ARG A 437 29.33 -3.10 -16.10
CA ARG A 437 30.62 -2.70 -16.65
C ARG A 437 31.72 -3.68 -16.24
N ALA A 438 32.42 -4.23 -17.19
CA ALA A 438 33.68 -4.97 -16.93
C ALA A 438 34.83 -4.00 -16.63
N SER A 439 35.77 -4.39 -15.77
CA SER A 439 36.96 -3.65 -15.44
C SER A 439 38.12 -4.63 -15.24
N GLU A 440 39.37 -4.22 -15.53
CA GLU A 440 40.58 -4.98 -15.18
C GLU A 440 40.70 -5.14 -13.65
N ASP A 441 40.25 -4.15 -12.91
CA ASP A 441 40.09 -4.21 -11.46
C ASP A 441 38.74 -4.84 -11.12
N ASN A 442 38.74 -6.07 -10.62
CA ASN A 442 37.55 -6.82 -10.27
C ASN A 442 36.63 -6.08 -9.25
N TYR A 443 37.22 -5.26 -8.36
CA TYR A 443 36.43 -4.45 -7.39
C TYR A 443 35.61 -3.37 -8.08
N ARG A 444 35.96 -3.00 -9.31
CA ARG A 444 35.26 -2.00 -10.13
C ARG A 444 34.42 -2.62 -11.24
N SER A 445 34.27 -3.94 -11.23
CA SER A 445 33.39 -4.64 -12.15
C SER A 445 31.97 -4.70 -11.61
N PHE A 446 31.01 -4.40 -12.47
CA PHE A 446 29.59 -4.41 -12.18
C PHE A 446 28.91 -5.44 -13.09
N ARG A 447 28.16 -6.35 -12.50
CA ARG A 447 27.57 -7.49 -13.21
C ARG A 447 26.58 -7.06 -14.30
N GLY A 448 25.78 -6.03 -14.03
CA GLY A 448 24.64 -5.68 -14.87
C GLY A 448 23.54 -6.73 -14.84
N ASN A 449 22.74 -6.76 -15.88
CA ASN A 449 21.69 -7.74 -16.14
C ASN A 449 20.58 -7.79 -15.06
N ASN A 450 20.42 -6.71 -14.28
CA ASN A 450 19.38 -6.59 -13.28
C ASN A 450 18.14 -5.93 -13.88
N PRO A 451 16.94 -6.57 -13.75
CA PRO A 451 15.76 -6.10 -14.44
C PRO A 451 15.13 -4.90 -13.74
N SER A 452 14.52 -4.02 -14.52
CA SER A 452 13.76 -2.89 -13.96
C SER A 452 12.57 -2.48 -14.83
N ASN A 453 11.57 -1.89 -14.17
CA ASN A 453 10.52 -1.09 -14.77
C ASN A 453 10.78 0.39 -14.46
N THR A 454 10.36 1.28 -15.34
CA THR A 454 10.34 2.73 -15.06
C THR A 454 8.92 3.24 -15.24
N ILE A 455 8.35 3.79 -14.17
CA ILE A 455 7.02 4.41 -14.16
C ILE A 455 7.24 5.92 -14.13
N LEU A 456 6.99 6.58 -15.26
CA LEU A 456 6.97 8.04 -15.32
C LEU A 456 5.57 8.52 -14.94
N ILE A 457 5.51 9.56 -14.15
CA ILE A 457 4.27 10.26 -13.78
C ILE A 457 4.35 11.66 -14.38
N LYS A 458 3.39 12.07 -15.22
CA LYS A 458 3.43 13.36 -15.93
C LYS A 458 3.62 14.54 -14.99
N ASN A 459 2.84 14.57 -13.91
CA ASN A 459 2.95 15.52 -12.81
C ASN A 459 2.43 14.84 -11.54
N LEU A 460 3.06 15.10 -10.39
CA LEU A 460 2.58 14.57 -9.12
C LEU A 460 1.38 15.38 -8.63
N THR A 461 0.19 14.92 -8.96
CA THR A 461 -1.10 15.53 -8.63
C THR A 461 -1.97 14.55 -7.82
N PRO A 462 -3.07 15.00 -7.20
CA PRO A 462 -4.03 14.08 -6.59
C PRO A 462 -4.48 12.99 -7.56
N GLN A 463 -4.78 13.34 -8.81
CA GLN A 463 -5.23 12.39 -9.82
C GLN A 463 -4.16 11.36 -10.16
N SER A 464 -2.92 11.77 -10.43
CA SER A 464 -1.84 10.84 -10.78
C SER A 464 -1.44 9.94 -9.62
N LEU A 465 -1.48 10.45 -8.37
CA LEU A 465 -1.25 9.63 -7.18
C LEU A 465 -2.36 8.60 -7.01
N GLY A 466 -3.62 8.96 -7.24
CA GLY A 466 -4.73 8.00 -7.23
C GLY A 466 -4.55 6.88 -8.24
N GLN A 467 -4.09 7.21 -9.46
CA GLN A 467 -3.76 6.20 -10.49
C GLN A 467 -2.64 5.28 -10.03
N LEU A 468 -1.58 5.81 -9.41
CA LEU A 468 -0.44 5.03 -8.92
C LEU A 468 -0.86 4.07 -7.79
N VAL A 469 -1.68 4.54 -6.86
CA VAL A 469 -2.24 3.71 -5.78
C VAL A 469 -3.04 2.55 -6.36
N ALA A 470 -3.99 2.82 -7.23
CA ALA A 470 -4.83 1.78 -7.84
C ALA A 470 -4.03 0.83 -8.75
N LEU A 471 -2.97 1.30 -9.42
CA LEU A 471 -2.05 0.45 -10.19
C LEU A 471 -1.46 -0.66 -9.30
N TYR A 472 -0.97 -0.31 -8.11
CA TYR A 472 -0.38 -1.29 -7.20
C TYR A 472 -1.43 -2.17 -6.51
N GLU A 473 -2.62 -1.66 -6.20
CA GLU A 473 -3.75 -2.46 -5.70
C GLU A 473 -4.12 -3.56 -6.71
N HIS A 474 -4.29 -3.21 -7.98
CA HIS A 474 -4.62 -4.17 -9.04
C HIS A 474 -3.47 -5.10 -9.42
N LYS A 475 -2.21 -4.64 -9.34
CA LYS A 475 -1.03 -5.50 -9.46
C LYS A 475 -1.08 -6.63 -8.44
N VAL A 476 -1.30 -6.29 -7.17
CA VAL A 476 -1.36 -7.26 -6.07
C VAL A 476 -2.55 -8.21 -6.21
N PHE A 477 -3.73 -7.68 -6.56
CA PHE A 477 -4.90 -8.51 -6.85
C PHE A 477 -4.63 -9.49 -7.99
N SER A 478 -4.07 -9.03 -9.10
CA SER A 478 -3.72 -9.90 -10.24
C SER A 478 -2.75 -11.01 -9.84
N GLN A 479 -1.72 -10.70 -9.05
CA GLN A 479 -0.79 -11.70 -8.53
C GLN A 479 -1.50 -12.75 -7.66
N SER A 480 -2.42 -12.32 -6.79
CA SER A 480 -3.15 -13.24 -5.91
C SER A 480 -4.01 -14.24 -6.69
N ILE A 481 -4.69 -13.78 -7.74
CA ILE A 481 -5.51 -14.64 -8.60
C ILE A 481 -4.63 -15.63 -9.38
N ILE A 482 -3.53 -15.17 -9.99
CA ILE A 482 -2.61 -16.06 -10.71
C ILE A 482 -2.03 -17.14 -9.78
N LEU A 483 -1.75 -16.81 -8.53
CA LEU A 483 -1.21 -17.73 -7.53
C LEU A 483 -2.28 -18.57 -6.81
N GLY A 484 -3.55 -18.21 -7.00
CA GLY A 484 -4.69 -18.88 -6.37
C GLY A 484 -4.79 -18.65 -4.86
N ILE A 485 -4.32 -17.51 -4.36
CA ILE A 485 -4.33 -17.13 -2.95
C ILE A 485 -5.31 -15.98 -2.67
N ASN A 486 -5.73 -15.80 -1.41
CA ASN A 486 -6.57 -14.67 -1.00
C ASN A 486 -5.74 -13.44 -0.65
N ALA A 487 -5.95 -12.33 -1.38
CA ALA A 487 -5.26 -11.06 -1.14
C ALA A 487 -5.82 -10.25 0.04
N PHE A 488 -6.97 -10.60 0.60
CA PHE A 488 -7.78 -9.69 1.41
C PHE A 488 -7.83 -10.03 2.90
N ASP A 489 -7.35 -11.20 3.31
CA ASP A 489 -7.18 -11.59 4.71
C ASP A 489 -5.75 -11.36 5.24
N GLN A 490 -5.55 -11.53 6.57
CA GLN A 490 -4.27 -11.35 7.24
C GLN A 490 -4.14 -12.20 8.52
N PHE A 491 -4.56 -13.46 8.51
CA PHE A 491 -4.51 -14.34 9.69
C PHE A 491 -3.12 -14.51 10.28
N GLY A 492 -2.06 -14.33 9.51
CA GLY A 492 -0.67 -14.45 9.95
C GLY A 492 -0.27 -13.52 11.10
N VAL A 493 -0.99 -12.42 11.32
CA VAL A 493 -0.71 -11.48 12.42
C VAL A 493 -1.43 -11.84 13.73
N GLU A 494 -2.39 -12.78 13.73
CA GLU A 494 -3.24 -13.06 14.89
C GLU A 494 -2.52 -13.80 16.01
N LEU A 495 -1.66 -14.76 15.65
CA LEU A 495 -0.90 -15.55 16.63
C LEU A 495 0.00 -14.67 17.49
N GLY A 496 0.71 -13.72 16.87
CA GLY A 496 1.56 -12.76 17.59
C GLY A 496 0.76 -11.92 18.58
N LYS A 497 -0.40 -11.40 18.15
CA LYS A 497 -1.30 -10.58 18.98
C LYS A 497 -1.88 -11.38 20.16
N ALA A 498 -2.28 -12.63 19.96
CA ALA A 498 -2.76 -13.50 21.01
C ALA A 498 -1.66 -13.75 22.07
N ASN A 499 -0.45 -14.06 21.64
CA ASN A 499 0.69 -14.27 22.53
C ASN A 499 1.07 -12.98 23.28
N ALA A 500 1.05 -11.82 22.61
CA ALA A 500 1.36 -10.55 23.22
C ALA A 500 0.42 -10.23 24.41
N ARG A 501 -0.88 -10.47 24.29
CA ARG A 501 -1.85 -10.28 25.38
C ARG A 501 -1.50 -11.11 26.62
N LEU A 502 -1.11 -12.38 26.43
CA LEU A 502 -0.71 -13.27 27.53
C LEU A 502 0.58 -12.79 28.20
N LEU A 503 1.56 -12.34 27.40
CA LEU A 503 2.84 -11.84 27.92
C LEU A 503 2.67 -10.51 28.65
N THR A 504 1.80 -9.61 28.16
CA THR A 504 1.47 -8.33 28.83
C THR A 504 0.94 -8.58 30.24
N ASN A 505 -0.01 -9.50 30.41
CA ASN A 505 -0.51 -9.86 31.74
C ASN A 505 0.62 -10.38 32.64
N THR A 506 1.51 -11.19 32.10
CA THR A 506 2.66 -11.71 32.88
C THR A 506 3.64 -10.62 33.28
N LEU A 507 3.85 -9.61 32.45
CA LEU A 507 4.72 -8.46 32.75
C LEU A 507 4.11 -7.54 33.81
N LEU A 508 2.79 -7.32 33.77
CA LEU A 508 2.07 -6.41 34.68
C LEU A 508 1.71 -7.06 36.04
N THR A 509 1.66 -8.40 36.08
CA THR A 509 1.24 -9.14 37.28
C THR A 509 2.33 -10.12 37.72
N SER A 510 2.15 -10.72 38.89
CA SER A 510 3.01 -11.81 39.37
C SER A 510 2.63 -13.18 38.76
N SER A 511 1.76 -13.23 37.76
CA SER A 511 1.33 -14.47 37.14
C SER A 511 2.49 -15.19 36.44
N ASN A 512 2.49 -16.53 36.49
CA ASN A 512 3.48 -17.34 35.82
C ASN A 512 3.07 -17.57 34.34
N TYR A 513 3.98 -17.32 33.42
CA TYR A 513 3.81 -17.65 32.02
C TYR A 513 4.04 -19.16 31.79
N SER A 514 3.00 -19.86 31.34
CA SER A 514 3.00 -21.33 31.23
C SER A 514 3.64 -21.86 29.92
N SER A 515 4.29 -21.03 29.12
CA SER A 515 4.91 -21.45 27.86
C SER A 515 6.01 -22.49 28.07
N LYS A 516 6.12 -23.42 27.09
CA LYS A 516 7.26 -24.35 27.00
C LYS A 516 8.54 -23.67 26.47
N ASN A 517 8.44 -22.43 25.93
CA ASN A 517 9.55 -21.70 25.35
C ASN A 517 10.47 -21.12 26.46
N ARG A 518 11.63 -21.75 26.63
CA ARG A 518 12.62 -21.37 27.66
C ARG A 518 13.23 -19.99 27.40
N SER A 519 13.44 -19.61 26.13
CA SER A 519 13.99 -18.30 25.75
C SER A 519 13.06 -17.17 26.19
N THR A 520 11.76 -17.29 25.87
CA THR A 520 10.76 -16.30 26.29
C THR A 520 10.66 -16.16 27.82
N LYS A 521 10.73 -17.29 28.54
CA LYS A 521 10.74 -17.25 30.02
C LYS A 521 11.94 -16.50 30.57
N ASN A 522 13.14 -16.77 30.03
CA ASN A 522 14.36 -16.10 30.44
C ASN A 522 14.28 -14.59 30.16
N LEU A 523 13.84 -14.18 28.96
CA LEU A 523 13.67 -12.78 28.62
C LEU A 523 12.66 -12.07 29.52
N LEU A 524 11.53 -12.71 29.84
CA LEU A 524 10.55 -12.15 30.80
C LEU A 524 11.18 -11.93 32.20
N SER A 525 12.01 -12.87 32.64
CA SER A 525 12.72 -12.73 33.94
C SER A 525 13.68 -11.55 33.92
N GLU A 526 14.47 -11.41 32.86
CA GLU A 526 15.42 -10.30 32.72
C GLU A 526 14.71 -8.95 32.58
N ILE A 527 13.63 -8.86 31.80
CA ILE A 527 12.81 -7.63 31.68
C ILE A 527 12.28 -7.23 33.08
N LYS A 528 11.72 -8.18 33.84
CA LYS A 528 11.23 -7.89 35.21
C LYS A 528 12.34 -7.44 36.16
N LYS A 529 13.54 -7.99 36.02
CA LYS A 529 14.72 -7.59 36.81
C LYS A 529 15.13 -6.14 36.46
N ILE A 530 15.33 -5.85 35.18
CA ILE A 530 15.70 -4.50 34.70
C ILE A 530 14.65 -3.46 35.11
N ASN A 531 13.35 -3.81 35.03
CA ASN A 531 12.28 -2.88 35.41
C ASN A 531 12.20 -2.62 36.92
N LYS A 532 12.72 -3.52 37.77
CA LYS A 532 12.81 -3.32 39.23
C LYS A 532 14.01 -2.47 39.64
N GLU A 533 15.03 -2.40 38.78
CA GLU A 533 16.25 -1.62 39.00
C GLU A 533 16.07 -0.14 38.60
N LYS A 534 14.99 0.19 37.87
CA LYS A 534 14.55 1.56 37.51
C LYS A 534 13.56 2.10 38.54
#